data_98d360d6aefeaa3e2b9545eb655a28ee
#
_entry.id   98d360d6aefeaa3e2b9545eb655a28ee
#
_cell.length_a   1.000
_cell.length_b   1.000
_cell.length_c   1.000
_cell.angle_alpha   90.00
_cell.angle_beta   90.00
_cell.angle_gamma   90.00
#
_symmetry.space_group_name_H-M   'P 1'
#
loop_
_entity.id
_entity.type
_entity.pdbx_description
1 polymer ?
#
loop_
_entity_poly.entity_id
_entity_poly.type
_entity_poly.pdbx_seq_one_letter_code
_entity_poly.pdbx_strand_id
1 'polypeptide(L)'
;EKTNFEQMGLAPPITQTMTTYVLGDDLYDESFSIDTQAGEFMGEYGVGVSEAIGVGEPKKVTALEIWLFDKNDIKTATKVLMSQHAFNDPGIRARLEPKGELVLVEPQSQVLLETATLQLLATVVDLEYGRGPLPSDSYFERITLELAIWPRQG
;
A
#
# COMPACT_ATOMS: atom_id res chain seq x y z
N GLU A 1 10.66 12.33 2.39
CA GLU A 1 11.35 12.80 1.20
C GLU A 1 11.34 11.71 0.13
N LYS A 2 10.98 12.08 -1.11
CA LYS A 2 10.84 11.10 -2.18
C LYS A 2 12.18 10.55 -2.62
N THR A 3 12.19 9.27 -2.96
CA THR A 3 13.39 8.61 -3.48
C THR A 3 13.76 9.20 -4.83
N ASN A 4 15.06 9.42 -5.04
CA ASN A 4 15.56 9.84 -6.35
C ASN A 4 16.02 8.60 -7.10
N PHE A 5 15.13 8.06 -7.92
CA PHE A 5 15.39 6.81 -8.64
C PHE A 5 16.43 6.99 -9.74
N GLU A 6 16.56 8.19 -10.30
CA GLU A 6 17.56 8.45 -11.32
C GLU A 6 18.99 8.30 -10.78
N GLN A 7 19.22 8.73 -9.53
CA GLN A 7 20.50 8.56 -8.87
C GLN A 7 20.84 7.09 -8.63
N MET A 8 19.83 6.23 -8.63
CA MET A 8 19.99 4.80 -8.46
C MET A 8 20.15 4.08 -9.81
N GLY A 9 20.22 4.82 -10.90
CA GLY A 9 20.35 4.25 -12.24
C GLY A 9 19.06 3.73 -12.83
N LEU A 10 17.91 4.10 -12.24
CA LEU A 10 16.60 3.68 -12.71
C LEU A 10 15.95 4.79 -13.52
N ALA A 11 15.05 4.40 -14.42
CA ALA A 11 14.26 5.37 -15.17
C ALA A 11 13.41 6.18 -14.20
N PRO A 12 13.08 7.45 -14.52
CA PRO A 12 12.16 8.20 -13.69
C PRO A 12 10.76 7.58 -13.75
N PRO A 13 10.05 7.53 -12.62
CA PRO A 13 8.69 6.98 -12.63
C PRO A 13 7.72 7.92 -13.35
N ILE A 14 6.62 7.35 -13.87
CA ILE A 14 5.55 8.13 -14.47
C ILE A 14 4.95 9.06 -13.42
N THR A 15 4.76 8.54 -12.20
CA THR A 15 4.25 9.31 -11.07
C THR A 15 4.82 8.71 -9.79
N GLN A 16 4.96 9.54 -8.77
CA GLN A 16 5.61 9.18 -7.51
C GLN A 16 4.92 9.95 -6.40
N THR A 17 4.31 9.25 -5.45
CA THR A 17 3.45 9.83 -4.43
C THR A 17 3.84 9.32 -3.06
N MET A 18 3.81 10.22 -2.07
CA MET A 18 3.92 9.83 -0.66
C MET A 18 2.54 9.90 -0.05
N THR A 19 2.21 8.92 0.78
CA THR A 19 0.92 8.87 1.47
C THR A 19 1.14 8.35 2.88
N THR A 20 0.45 8.94 3.85
CA THR A 20 0.62 8.58 5.26
C THR A 20 -0.72 8.32 5.90
N TYR A 21 -0.84 7.17 6.55
CA TYR A 21 -1.94 6.89 7.46
C TYR A 21 -1.48 7.23 8.87
N VAL A 22 -2.33 7.94 9.62
CA VAL A 22 -2.10 8.15 11.06
C VAL A 22 -3.34 7.68 11.83
N LEU A 23 -3.11 7.17 13.03
CA LEU A 23 -4.19 6.70 13.89
C LEU A 23 -5.24 7.80 14.06
N GLY A 24 -6.48 7.46 13.81
CA GLY A 24 -7.59 8.41 13.85
C GLY A 24 -8.10 8.81 12.47
N ASP A 25 -7.32 8.56 11.41
CA ASP A 25 -7.76 8.82 10.04
C ASP A 25 -8.58 7.62 9.56
N ASP A 26 -9.79 7.50 10.11
CA ASP A 26 -10.65 6.33 9.88
C ASP A 26 -11.19 6.25 8.45
N LEU A 27 -11.07 7.33 7.69
CA LEU A 27 -11.52 7.39 6.30
C LEU A 27 -10.34 7.36 5.32
N TYR A 28 -9.18 6.92 5.78
CA TYR A 28 -7.98 6.87 4.95
C TYR A 28 -8.22 5.99 3.72
N ASP A 29 -8.27 6.63 2.57
CA ASP A 29 -8.57 6.00 1.29
C ASP A 29 -8.14 6.99 0.22
N GLU A 30 -6.97 6.74 -0.36
CA GLU A 30 -6.40 7.67 -1.35
C GLU A 30 -6.20 6.97 -2.68
N SER A 31 -6.53 7.67 -3.76
CA SER A 31 -6.32 7.16 -5.10
C SER A 31 -5.73 8.25 -5.98
N PHE A 32 -4.95 7.82 -6.98
CA PHE A 32 -4.19 8.72 -7.84
C PHE A 32 -4.31 8.24 -9.27
N SER A 33 -4.45 9.19 -10.20
CA SER A 33 -4.51 8.89 -11.62
C SER A 33 -3.10 8.65 -12.17
N ILE A 34 -2.99 7.77 -13.15
CA ILE A 34 -1.74 7.55 -13.88
C ILE A 34 -1.96 8.08 -15.29
N ASP A 35 -1.26 9.17 -15.61
CA ASP A 35 -1.40 9.81 -16.91
C ASP A 35 -0.02 9.98 -17.55
N THR A 36 0.05 9.86 -18.87
CA THR A 36 1.28 10.14 -19.60
C THR A 36 1.53 11.64 -19.63
N GLN A 37 2.72 12.04 -20.05
CA GLN A 37 3.03 13.47 -20.20
C GLN A 37 2.08 14.16 -21.18
N ALA A 38 1.57 13.40 -22.16
CA ALA A 38 0.60 13.93 -23.12
C ALA A 38 -0.82 14.01 -22.54
N GLY A 39 -1.00 13.58 -21.28
CA GLY A 39 -2.31 13.63 -20.62
C GLY A 39 -3.19 12.43 -20.90
N GLU A 40 -2.66 11.37 -21.47
CA GLU A 40 -3.42 10.16 -21.75
C GLU A 40 -3.55 9.33 -20.48
N PHE A 41 -4.79 8.95 -20.14
CA PHE A 41 -5.07 8.13 -18.96
C PHE A 41 -4.57 6.70 -19.15
N MET A 42 -3.77 6.22 -18.20
CA MET A 42 -3.21 4.87 -18.24
C MET A 42 -3.81 3.95 -17.17
N GLY A 43 -4.29 4.50 -16.09
CA GLY A 43 -4.81 3.71 -14.98
C GLY A 43 -4.90 4.51 -13.70
N GLU A 44 -5.05 3.80 -12.60
CA GLU A 44 -5.15 4.38 -11.27
C GLU A 44 -4.47 3.49 -10.24
N TYR A 45 -4.05 4.06 -9.14
CA TYR A 45 -3.51 3.29 -8.02
C TYR A 45 -3.93 3.94 -6.71
N GLY A 46 -3.88 3.17 -5.64
CA GLY A 46 -4.28 3.74 -4.38
C GLY A 46 -4.01 2.84 -3.19
N VAL A 47 -4.41 3.33 -2.03
CA VAL A 47 -4.25 2.65 -0.76
C VAL A 47 -5.44 2.98 0.14
N GLY A 48 -5.89 2.02 0.92
CA GLY A 48 -6.97 2.21 1.85
C GLY A 48 -6.91 1.23 3.00
N VAL A 49 -7.81 1.42 3.97
CA VAL A 49 -7.89 0.54 5.14
C VAL A 49 -8.53 -0.78 4.72
N SER A 50 -7.88 -1.88 5.09
CA SER A 50 -8.38 -3.21 4.79
C SER A 50 -9.00 -3.89 5.99
N GLU A 51 -8.41 -3.72 7.18
CA GLU A 51 -8.89 -4.39 8.40
C GLU A 51 -8.51 -3.59 9.64
N ALA A 52 -9.38 -3.61 10.64
CA ALA A 52 -9.11 -3.02 11.95
C ALA A 52 -9.31 -4.08 13.02
N ILE A 53 -8.67 -3.90 14.19
CA ILE A 53 -8.81 -4.80 15.32
C ILE A 53 -9.38 -4.05 16.53
N GLY A 54 -9.91 -4.80 17.50
CA GLY A 54 -10.48 -4.23 18.70
C GLY A 54 -11.81 -3.56 18.42
N VAL A 55 -12.29 -2.81 19.40
CA VAL A 55 -13.57 -2.09 19.33
C VAL A 55 -13.36 -0.63 19.71
N GLY A 56 -14.29 0.21 19.30
CA GLY A 56 -14.30 1.63 19.69
C GLY A 56 -13.64 2.52 18.66
N GLU A 57 -13.55 3.79 19.03
CA GLU A 57 -13.01 4.85 18.20
C GLU A 57 -11.75 5.41 18.87
N PRO A 58 -10.73 5.81 18.11
CA PRO A 58 -10.59 5.62 16.66
C PRO A 58 -10.36 4.15 16.31
N LYS A 59 -10.64 3.79 15.06
CA LYS A 59 -10.37 2.44 14.59
C LYS A 59 -8.88 2.15 14.63
N LYS A 60 -8.54 0.93 15.04
CA LYS A 60 -7.15 0.51 15.12
C LYS A 60 -6.83 -0.36 13.92
N VAL A 61 -6.26 0.27 12.90
CA VAL A 61 -6.00 -0.37 11.61
C VAL A 61 -4.84 -1.34 11.73
N THR A 62 -5.08 -2.58 11.31
CA THR A 62 -4.08 -3.65 11.35
C THR A 62 -3.64 -4.08 9.96
N ALA A 63 -4.33 -3.64 8.91
CA ALA A 63 -3.95 -3.95 7.53
C ALA A 63 -4.43 -2.87 6.59
N LEU A 64 -3.61 -2.57 5.59
CA LEU A 64 -3.93 -1.69 4.49
C LEU A 64 -3.94 -2.51 3.21
N GLU A 65 -4.67 -2.04 2.19
CA GLU A 65 -4.57 -2.66 0.88
C GLU A 65 -4.06 -1.64 -0.12
N ILE A 66 -3.14 -2.08 -0.98
CA ILE A 66 -2.67 -1.28 -2.10
C ILE A 66 -3.14 -1.94 -3.39
N TRP A 67 -3.45 -1.12 -4.38
CA TRP A 67 -4.01 -1.65 -5.63
C TRP A 67 -3.52 -0.85 -6.82
N LEU A 68 -3.51 -1.53 -7.96
CA LEU A 68 -3.09 -0.95 -9.24
C LEU A 68 -4.11 -1.37 -10.29
N PHE A 69 -4.77 -0.38 -10.89
CA PHE A 69 -5.68 -0.56 -12.00
C PHE A 69 -4.99 -0.10 -13.28
N ASP A 70 -4.99 -0.98 -14.29
CA ASP A 70 -4.38 -0.73 -15.60
C ASP A 70 -5.49 -0.79 -16.63
N LYS A 71 -5.66 0.29 -17.41
CA LYS A 71 -6.73 0.30 -18.42
C LYS A 71 -6.56 -0.80 -19.46
N ASN A 72 -5.36 -1.37 -19.60
CA ASN A 72 -5.05 -2.42 -20.56
C ASN A 72 -5.10 -3.81 -19.95
N ASP A 73 -5.62 -3.94 -18.73
CA ASP A 73 -5.70 -5.22 -18.04
C ASP A 73 -7.10 -5.41 -17.48
N ILE A 74 -7.61 -6.64 -17.57
CA ILE A 74 -8.94 -6.95 -17.05
C ILE A 74 -8.95 -7.11 -15.53
N LYS A 75 -7.78 -7.27 -14.90
CA LYS A 75 -7.70 -7.49 -13.45
C LYS A 75 -6.95 -6.34 -12.79
N THR A 76 -7.50 -5.89 -11.66
CA THR A 76 -6.81 -4.97 -10.76
C THR A 76 -5.89 -5.78 -9.86
N ALA A 77 -4.61 -5.40 -9.78
CA ALA A 77 -3.68 -6.05 -8.87
C ALA A 77 -3.86 -5.46 -7.47
N THR A 78 -3.91 -6.32 -6.46
CA THR A 78 -4.09 -5.90 -5.07
C THR A 78 -3.19 -6.73 -4.17
N LYS A 79 -2.55 -6.07 -3.20
CA LYS A 79 -1.82 -6.74 -2.12
C LYS A 79 -2.25 -6.13 -0.79
N VAL A 80 -2.24 -6.96 0.24
CA VAL A 80 -2.67 -6.56 1.58
C VAL A 80 -1.42 -6.44 2.46
N LEU A 81 -1.20 -5.24 3.00
CA LEU A 81 -0.07 -4.94 3.86
C LEU A 81 -0.50 -5.12 5.31
N MET A 82 0.05 -6.12 5.97
CA MET A 82 -0.42 -6.54 7.30
C MET A 82 0.56 -6.21 8.40
N SER A 83 0.02 -5.80 9.55
CA SER A 83 0.81 -5.70 10.76
C SER A 83 1.43 -7.06 11.10
N GLN A 84 2.46 -7.06 11.94
CA GLN A 84 3.09 -8.32 12.34
C GLN A 84 2.11 -9.24 13.05
N HIS A 85 1.30 -8.68 13.94
CA HIS A 85 0.28 -9.47 14.62
C HIS A 85 -0.70 -10.10 13.63
N ALA A 86 -1.23 -9.29 12.70
CA ALA A 86 -2.21 -9.77 11.73
C ALA A 86 -1.62 -10.84 10.82
N PHE A 87 -0.37 -10.64 10.40
CA PHE A 87 0.29 -11.58 9.50
C PHE A 87 0.45 -12.96 10.14
N ASN A 88 0.54 -13.02 11.47
CA ASN A 88 0.71 -14.25 12.21
C ASN A 88 -0.60 -14.78 12.79
N ASP A 89 -1.74 -14.15 12.49
CA ASP A 89 -3.05 -14.54 13.01
C ASP A 89 -3.83 -15.28 11.93
N PRO A 90 -4.06 -16.60 12.09
CA PRO A 90 -4.77 -17.37 11.05
C PRO A 90 -6.16 -16.85 10.73
N GLY A 91 -6.89 -16.34 11.71
CA GLY A 91 -8.23 -15.82 11.50
C GLY A 91 -8.23 -14.56 10.64
N ILE A 92 -7.34 -13.62 10.93
CA ILE A 92 -7.22 -12.40 10.14
C ILE A 92 -6.76 -12.73 8.74
N ARG A 93 -5.76 -13.62 8.60
CA ARG A 93 -5.28 -14.04 7.29
C ARG A 93 -6.40 -14.64 6.46
N ALA A 94 -7.21 -15.50 7.06
CA ALA A 94 -8.31 -16.15 6.33
C ALA A 94 -9.32 -15.12 5.79
N ARG A 95 -9.58 -14.06 6.56
CA ARG A 95 -10.52 -13.01 6.12
C ARG A 95 -9.95 -12.17 5.00
N LEU A 96 -8.62 -11.98 4.95
CA LEU A 96 -8.02 -11.04 4.01
C LEU A 96 -7.45 -11.70 2.76
N GLU A 97 -7.16 -13.00 2.79
CA GLU A 97 -6.62 -13.71 1.63
C GLU A 97 -7.43 -13.51 0.34
N PRO A 98 -8.77 -13.49 0.37
CA PRO A 98 -9.54 -13.25 -0.85
C PRO A 98 -9.30 -11.88 -1.49
N LYS A 99 -8.78 -10.92 -0.75
CA LYS A 99 -8.55 -9.57 -1.27
C LYS A 99 -7.28 -9.47 -2.10
N GLY A 100 -6.26 -10.28 -1.79
CA GLY A 100 -5.00 -10.24 -2.49
C GLY A 100 -3.90 -10.92 -1.69
N GLU A 101 -2.69 -10.93 -2.25
CA GLU A 101 -1.54 -11.51 -1.58
C GLU A 101 -1.26 -10.79 -0.27
N LEU A 102 -1.02 -11.55 0.80
CA LEU A 102 -0.75 -11.00 2.12
C LEU A 102 0.73 -10.76 2.29
N VAL A 103 1.10 -9.55 2.71
CA VAL A 103 2.49 -9.14 2.86
C VAL A 103 2.70 -8.58 4.27
N LEU A 104 3.77 -9.03 4.93
CA LEU A 104 4.16 -8.46 6.21
C LEU A 104 4.80 -7.08 5.98
N VAL A 105 4.30 -6.06 6.69
CA VAL A 105 4.87 -4.72 6.63
C VAL A 105 6.13 -4.66 7.46
N GLU A 106 7.22 -4.18 6.87
CA GLU A 106 8.48 -3.95 7.58
C GLU A 106 9.08 -2.62 7.13
N PRO A 107 9.75 -1.87 8.03
CA PRO A 107 10.37 -0.61 7.63
C PRO A 107 11.37 -0.83 6.50
N GLN A 108 11.33 0.04 5.52
CA GLN A 108 12.22 0.04 4.36
C GLN A 108 12.00 -1.13 3.39
N SER A 109 10.96 -1.94 3.62
CA SER A 109 10.65 -3.03 2.70
C SER A 109 9.91 -2.51 1.47
N GLN A 110 9.99 -3.25 0.39
CA GLN A 110 9.38 -2.89 -0.89
C GLN A 110 8.42 -3.98 -1.33
N VAL A 111 7.32 -3.56 -1.96
CA VAL A 111 6.29 -4.45 -2.46
C VAL A 111 6.00 -4.06 -3.90
N LEU A 112 6.01 -5.03 -4.79
CA LEU A 112 5.81 -4.79 -6.23
C LEU A 112 4.46 -5.34 -6.68
N LEU A 113 3.67 -4.50 -7.35
CA LEU A 113 2.46 -4.94 -8.05
C LEU A 113 2.70 -4.77 -9.55
N GLU A 114 2.25 -5.74 -10.33
CA GLU A 114 2.41 -5.70 -11.78
C GLU A 114 1.08 -6.01 -12.47
N THR A 115 0.81 -5.26 -13.52
CA THR A 115 -0.32 -5.50 -14.41
C THR A 115 0.22 -5.65 -15.83
N ALA A 116 -0.67 -5.71 -16.81
CA ALA A 116 -0.24 -5.96 -18.19
C ALA A 116 0.79 -4.93 -18.67
N THR A 117 0.59 -3.64 -18.37
CA THR A 117 1.45 -2.58 -18.90
C THR A 117 2.06 -1.67 -17.83
N LEU A 118 1.81 -1.93 -16.55
CA LEU A 118 2.24 -1.04 -15.47
C LEU A 118 2.89 -1.82 -14.32
N GLN A 119 3.74 -1.12 -13.57
CA GLN A 119 4.34 -1.62 -12.32
C GLN A 119 4.17 -0.55 -11.26
N LEU A 120 3.82 -0.99 -10.05
CA LEU A 120 3.78 -0.13 -8.87
C LEU A 120 4.78 -0.67 -7.85
N LEU A 121 5.71 0.17 -7.43
CA LEU A 121 6.63 -0.16 -6.34
C LEU A 121 6.21 0.64 -5.11
N ALA A 122 5.81 -0.07 -4.06
CA ALA A 122 5.47 0.54 -2.79
C ALA A 122 6.62 0.32 -1.82
N THR A 123 7.09 1.40 -1.21
CA THR A 123 8.15 1.34 -0.21
C THR A 123 7.58 1.79 1.13
N VAL A 124 7.81 1.00 2.18
CA VAL A 124 7.43 1.37 3.53
C VAL A 124 8.52 2.31 4.06
N VAL A 125 8.26 3.61 3.97
CA VAL A 125 9.25 4.63 4.34
C VAL A 125 9.34 4.78 5.85
N ASP A 126 8.19 4.67 6.54
CA ASP A 126 8.11 4.86 7.97
C ASP A 126 7.01 3.97 8.52
N LEU A 127 7.26 3.38 9.69
CA LEU A 127 6.31 2.51 10.34
C LEU A 127 6.44 2.66 11.85
N GLU A 128 5.33 3.02 12.49
CA GLU A 128 5.26 3.07 13.94
C GLU A 128 3.97 2.38 14.37
N TYR A 129 4.11 1.40 15.25
CA TYR A 129 2.95 0.71 15.82
C TYR A 129 2.41 1.46 17.03
N GLY A 130 1.10 1.39 17.23
CA GLY A 130 0.46 1.94 18.40
C GLY A 130 0.77 1.13 19.63
N ARG A 131 0.65 1.76 20.80
CA ARG A 131 0.88 1.14 22.08
C ARG A 131 -0.40 1.21 22.92
N GLY A 132 -0.77 0.10 23.51
CA GLY A 132 -1.99 0.02 24.29
C GLY A 132 -2.25 -1.40 24.73
N PRO A 133 -3.47 -1.68 25.22
CA PRO A 133 -3.79 -3.01 25.76
C PRO A 133 -3.95 -4.10 24.72
N LEU A 134 -4.03 -3.76 23.43
CA LEU A 134 -4.09 -4.75 22.37
C LEU A 134 -2.73 -5.43 22.19
N PRO A 135 -2.68 -6.56 21.47
CA PRO A 135 -1.41 -7.26 21.26
C PRO A 135 -0.34 -6.35 20.67
N SER A 136 0.90 -6.69 20.96
CA SER A 136 2.05 -5.94 20.43
C SER A 136 2.05 -5.99 18.90
N ASP A 137 2.45 -4.86 18.29
CA ASP A 137 2.59 -4.73 16.83
C ASP A 137 1.32 -5.14 16.08
N SER A 138 0.17 -4.71 16.61
CA SER A 138 -1.11 -5.13 16.08
C SER A 138 -1.89 -4.04 15.35
N TYR A 139 -1.51 -2.77 15.54
CA TYR A 139 -2.18 -1.68 14.80
C TYR A 139 -1.20 -0.53 14.60
N PHE A 140 -1.45 0.22 13.53
CA PHE A 140 -0.54 1.29 13.14
C PHE A 140 -0.85 2.59 13.87
N GLU A 141 0.18 3.19 14.44
CA GLU A 141 0.14 4.58 14.88
C GLU A 141 0.34 5.49 13.67
N ARG A 142 1.33 5.13 12.83
CA ARG A 142 1.63 5.87 11.62
C ARG A 142 2.34 4.92 10.64
N ILE A 143 1.95 4.99 9.37
CA ILE A 143 2.67 4.30 8.31
C ILE A 143 2.71 5.20 7.08
N THR A 144 3.90 5.38 6.55
CA THR A 144 4.11 6.18 5.34
C THR A 144 4.58 5.28 4.22
N LEU A 145 3.92 5.38 3.08
CA LEU A 145 4.26 4.64 1.88
C LEU A 145 4.68 5.59 0.78
N GLU A 146 5.68 5.19 0.03
CA GLU A 146 6.02 5.83 -1.23
C GLU A 146 5.55 4.92 -2.34
N LEU A 147 4.74 5.46 -3.26
CA LEU A 147 4.15 4.70 -4.37
C LEU A 147 4.70 5.28 -5.67
N ALA A 148 5.39 4.45 -6.44
CA ALA A 148 6.00 4.88 -7.69
C ALA A 148 5.55 3.96 -8.82
N ILE A 149 5.26 4.55 -9.98
CA ILE A 149 4.70 3.84 -11.12
C ILE A 149 5.65 3.92 -12.32
N TRP A 150 5.88 2.78 -12.94
CA TRP A 150 6.61 2.68 -14.20
C TRP A 150 5.79 1.94 -15.24
N PRO A 151 6.04 2.21 -16.53
CA PRO A 151 5.53 1.31 -17.56
C PRO A 151 6.25 -0.02 -17.45
N ARG A 152 5.51 -1.08 -17.69
CA ARG A 152 6.06 -2.43 -17.69
C ARG A 152 6.35 -2.83 -19.12
N GLN A 153 7.54 -3.32 -19.35
CA GLN A 153 7.91 -3.83 -20.65
C GLN A 153 7.48 -5.28 -20.73
N GLY A 154 6.50 -5.53 -21.59
CA GLY A 154 5.94 -6.86 -21.76
C GLY A 154 6.74 -7.75 -22.65
#